data_aebe991ed16e8b311d84b2cc6b7a16c2
#
_entry.id   aebe991ed16e8b311d84b2cc6b7a16c2
#
_cell.length_a   1.000
_cell.length_b   1.000
_cell.length_c   1.000
_cell.angle_alpha   90.00
_cell.angle_beta   90.00
_cell.angle_gamma   90.00
#
_symmetry.space_group_name_H-M   'P 1'
#
loop_
_entity.id
_entity.type
_entity.pdbx_description
1 polymer ?
#
loop_
_entity_poly.entity_id
_entity_poly.type
_entity_poly.pdbx_seq_one_letter_code
_entity_poly.pdbx_strand_id
1 'polypeptide(L)'
;MIKYAGSEMNPQSLLSQYPPESAEFEMLDKLLKSSTVYKYETQDELTFEIGFRRSIINASLALYRGRLGFRTFYESRCNEAFWVRIENGGFVLKKDIIPSDAIHDIFRNTPKYATECATAIVIIYYKAVLDAYSENLFNKAFSEIMLMNWLQADDILGIATYRRLPDYLPGDCMYFRNPDVNPLTPEWQGENAIDLGNRSYYGHGIGIGNQDKIIAALNKNRIEDAQASAYLMDNATRPDFNGLYRYKKNTPPAPSV
;
A
#
# COMPACT_ATOMS: atom_id res chain seq x y z
N MET A 1 -10.14 -21.13 -3.45
CA MET A 1 -11.62 -21.24 -3.67
C MET A 1 -12.32 -20.09 -2.97
N ILE A 2 -13.25 -19.38 -3.64
CA ILE A 2 -14.02 -18.26 -3.05
C ILE A 2 -15.41 -18.75 -2.66
N LYS A 3 -15.86 -18.42 -1.44
CA LYS A 3 -17.22 -18.69 -0.95
C LYS A 3 -17.87 -17.42 -0.41
N TYR A 4 -19.15 -17.21 -0.72
CA TYR A 4 -19.99 -16.21 -0.08
C TYR A 4 -20.93 -16.89 0.93
N ALA A 5 -21.40 -16.13 1.92
CA ALA A 5 -22.43 -16.64 2.84
C ALA A 5 -23.69 -17.03 2.06
N GLY A 6 -23.84 -18.33 1.75
CA GLY A 6 -25.05 -18.93 1.19
C GLY A 6 -25.08 -19.17 -0.33
N SER A 7 -24.08 -18.80 -1.13
CA SER A 7 -24.05 -19.14 -2.56
C SER A 7 -22.65 -19.41 -3.09
N GLU A 8 -22.51 -20.42 -3.95
CA GLU A 8 -21.32 -20.61 -4.77
C GLU A 8 -21.38 -19.68 -5.97
N MET A 9 -20.36 -18.86 -6.17
CA MET A 9 -20.26 -18.03 -7.33
C MET A 9 -19.69 -18.82 -8.51
N ASN A 10 -20.18 -18.55 -9.71
CA ASN A 10 -19.55 -19.06 -10.92
C ASN A 10 -18.21 -18.32 -11.12
N PRO A 11 -17.05 -19.01 -10.94
CA PRO A 11 -15.75 -18.39 -11.07
C PRO A 11 -15.51 -17.73 -12.42
N GLN A 12 -16.06 -18.31 -13.47
CA GLN A 12 -15.87 -17.86 -14.83
C GLN A 12 -16.57 -16.52 -15.12
N SER A 13 -17.73 -16.29 -14.51
CA SER A 13 -18.46 -15.02 -14.65
C SER A 13 -17.74 -13.85 -13.94
N LEU A 14 -16.95 -14.14 -12.91
CA LEU A 14 -16.18 -13.13 -12.20
C LEU A 14 -14.90 -12.76 -12.97
N LEU A 15 -14.16 -13.78 -13.43
CA LEU A 15 -12.93 -13.57 -14.23
C LEU A 15 -13.21 -12.82 -15.54
N SER A 16 -14.33 -13.10 -16.20
CA SER A 16 -14.68 -12.46 -17.47
C SER A 16 -14.96 -10.95 -17.38
N GLN A 17 -15.07 -10.41 -16.16
CA GLN A 17 -15.24 -8.96 -15.95
C GLN A 17 -13.90 -8.18 -16.10
N TYR A 18 -12.78 -8.86 -16.13
CA TYR A 18 -11.45 -8.24 -16.14
C TYR A 18 -10.60 -8.76 -17.30
N PRO A 19 -9.80 -7.90 -17.95
CA PRO A 19 -8.85 -8.33 -18.97
C PRO A 19 -7.85 -9.35 -18.39
N PRO A 20 -7.49 -10.41 -19.13
CA PRO A 20 -6.59 -11.47 -18.65
C PRO A 20 -5.21 -11.00 -18.16
N GLU A 21 -4.73 -9.86 -18.66
CA GLU A 21 -3.45 -9.25 -18.27
C GLU A 21 -3.56 -8.26 -17.11
N SER A 22 -4.78 -8.04 -16.59
CA SER A 22 -4.98 -7.09 -15.49
C SER A 22 -4.58 -7.68 -14.13
N ALA A 23 -4.19 -6.81 -13.20
CA ALA A 23 -3.89 -7.22 -11.84
C ALA A 23 -5.13 -7.81 -11.15
N GLU A 24 -6.33 -7.31 -11.45
CA GLU A 24 -7.59 -7.83 -10.92
C GLU A 24 -7.86 -9.26 -11.37
N PHE A 25 -7.59 -9.57 -12.63
CA PHE A 25 -7.68 -10.93 -13.16
C PHE A 25 -6.69 -11.84 -12.42
N GLU A 26 -5.42 -11.43 -12.24
CA GLU A 26 -4.41 -12.19 -11.51
C GLU A 26 -4.83 -12.44 -10.06
N MET A 27 -5.38 -11.42 -9.36
CA MET A 27 -5.89 -11.56 -7.99
C MET A 27 -6.99 -12.63 -7.92
N LEU A 28 -7.99 -12.51 -8.77
CA LEU A 28 -9.13 -13.43 -8.80
C LEU A 28 -8.72 -14.85 -9.19
N ASP A 29 -7.87 -14.99 -10.19
CA ASP A 29 -7.37 -16.29 -10.66
C ASP A 29 -6.60 -17.00 -9.54
N LYS A 30 -5.73 -16.28 -8.81
CA LYS A 30 -5.02 -16.82 -7.63
C LYS A 30 -6.01 -17.25 -6.54
N LEU A 31 -6.97 -16.41 -6.17
CA LEU A 31 -7.96 -16.74 -5.14
C LEU A 31 -8.82 -17.95 -5.52
N LEU A 32 -9.20 -18.09 -6.79
CA LEU A 32 -10.00 -19.19 -7.29
C LEU A 32 -9.23 -20.51 -7.34
N LYS A 33 -7.95 -20.47 -7.69
CA LYS A 33 -7.06 -21.64 -7.79
C LYS A 33 -6.48 -22.05 -6.44
N SER A 34 -6.56 -21.19 -5.43
CA SER A 34 -6.02 -21.47 -4.10
C SER A 34 -6.65 -22.71 -3.47
N SER A 35 -5.84 -23.48 -2.75
CA SER A 35 -6.30 -24.56 -1.87
C SER A 35 -7.03 -24.03 -0.63
N THR A 36 -6.85 -22.76 -0.29
CA THR A 36 -7.52 -22.09 0.83
C THR A 36 -8.91 -21.62 0.43
N VAL A 37 -9.84 -21.70 1.37
CA VAL A 37 -11.20 -21.16 1.19
C VAL A 37 -11.22 -19.72 1.68
N TYR A 38 -11.36 -18.77 0.76
CA TYR A 38 -11.60 -17.37 1.05
C TYR A 38 -13.09 -17.12 1.21
N LYS A 39 -13.47 -16.58 2.36
CA LYS A 39 -14.87 -16.32 2.72
C LYS A 39 -15.15 -14.83 2.71
N TYR A 40 -16.17 -14.44 1.95
CA TYR A 40 -16.71 -13.08 1.92
C TYR A 40 -18.19 -13.13 2.35
N GLU A 41 -18.69 -12.07 2.97
CA GLU A 41 -20.11 -11.96 3.30
C GLU A 41 -20.95 -11.74 2.03
N THR A 42 -20.44 -10.94 1.10
CA THR A 42 -21.13 -10.59 -0.13
C THR A 42 -20.14 -10.49 -1.30
N GLN A 43 -20.68 -10.48 -2.53
CA GLN A 43 -19.90 -10.18 -3.72
C GLN A 43 -19.32 -8.77 -3.69
N ASP A 44 -20.06 -7.80 -3.14
CA ASP A 44 -19.60 -6.40 -3.03
C ASP A 44 -18.36 -6.27 -2.16
N GLU A 45 -18.24 -7.09 -1.10
CA GLU A 45 -17.05 -7.13 -0.26
C GLU A 45 -15.81 -7.60 -1.05
N LEU A 46 -15.91 -8.68 -1.83
CA LEU A 46 -14.83 -9.11 -2.70
C LEU A 46 -14.50 -8.05 -3.75
N THR A 47 -15.53 -7.49 -4.40
CA THR A 47 -15.34 -6.45 -5.42
C THR A 47 -14.66 -5.21 -4.83
N PHE A 48 -15.01 -4.85 -3.59
CA PHE A 48 -14.34 -3.78 -2.87
C PHE A 48 -12.87 -4.10 -2.62
N GLU A 49 -12.52 -5.29 -2.12
CA GLU A 49 -11.11 -5.67 -1.91
C GLU A 49 -10.31 -5.62 -3.20
N ILE A 50 -10.82 -6.21 -4.30
CA ILE A 50 -10.14 -6.19 -5.61
C ILE A 50 -9.93 -4.76 -6.11
N GLY A 51 -10.98 -3.92 -6.03
CA GLY A 51 -10.90 -2.50 -6.42
C GLY A 51 -9.95 -1.70 -5.52
N PHE A 52 -9.92 -1.98 -4.22
CA PHE A 52 -9.01 -1.32 -3.28
C PHE A 52 -7.54 -1.69 -3.56
N ARG A 53 -7.24 -2.96 -3.80
CA ARG A 53 -5.90 -3.41 -4.20
C ARG A 53 -5.44 -2.76 -5.51
N ARG A 54 -6.34 -2.61 -6.47
CA ARG A 54 -6.08 -1.82 -7.67
C ARG A 54 -5.75 -0.37 -7.35
N SER A 55 -6.47 0.26 -6.43
CA SER A 55 -6.18 1.63 -5.99
C SER A 55 -4.80 1.75 -5.34
N ILE A 56 -4.35 0.74 -4.55
CA ILE A 56 -2.98 0.66 -4.03
C ILE A 56 -1.96 0.65 -5.17
N ILE A 57 -2.17 -0.20 -6.19
CA ILE A 57 -1.29 -0.29 -7.35
C ILE A 57 -1.24 1.05 -8.10
N ASN A 58 -2.40 1.66 -8.36
CA ASN A 58 -2.50 2.94 -9.06
C ASN A 58 -1.81 4.08 -8.29
N ALA A 59 -1.98 4.15 -6.97
CA ALA A 59 -1.30 5.12 -6.11
C ALA A 59 0.22 4.93 -6.15
N SER A 60 0.71 3.67 -6.12
CA SER A 60 2.13 3.34 -6.25
C SER A 60 2.73 3.83 -7.57
N LEU A 61 2.03 3.56 -8.67
CA LEU A 61 2.43 4.02 -10.00
C LEU A 61 2.38 5.55 -10.12
N ALA A 62 1.42 6.21 -9.46
CA ALA A 62 1.32 7.66 -9.44
C ALA A 62 2.49 8.31 -8.67
N LEU A 63 2.87 7.78 -7.49
CA LEU A 63 4.04 8.24 -6.75
C LEU A 63 5.34 8.06 -7.56
N TYR A 64 5.49 6.91 -8.21
CA TYR A 64 6.66 6.64 -9.07
C TYR A 64 6.76 7.66 -10.22
N ARG A 65 5.66 7.90 -10.94
CA ARG A 65 5.61 8.88 -12.04
C ARG A 65 5.81 10.31 -11.55
N GLY A 66 5.27 10.64 -10.37
CA GLY A 66 5.43 11.94 -9.73
C GLY A 66 6.84 12.17 -9.17
N ARG A 67 7.69 11.12 -9.11
CA ARG A 67 9.07 11.17 -8.59
C ARG A 67 9.14 11.63 -7.14
N LEU A 68 8.33 11.02 -6.26
CA LEU A 68 8.46 11.22 -4.81
C LEU A 68 9.92 10.98 -4.40
N GLY A 69 10.54 11.94 -3.69
CA GLY A 69 11.93 11.84 -3.29
C GLY A 69 12.14 10.76 -2.23
N PHE A 70 13.19 9.93 -2.38
CA PHE A 70 13.63 9.04 -1.30
C PHE A 70 14.58 9.79 -0.36
N ARG A 71 14.32 9.75 0.94
CA ARG A 71 15.16 10.30 2.01
C ARG A 71 14.91 9.54 3.30
N THR A 72 15.93 9.52 4.17
CA THR A 72 15.78 9.03 5.53
C THR A 72 14.76 9.86 6.31
N PHE A 73 14.31 9.37 7.46
CA PHE A 73 13.41 10.13 8.34
C PHE A 73 13.97 11.50 8.70
N TYR A 74 15.28 11.62 8.94
CA TYR A 74 15.93 12.88 9.31
C TYR A 74 15.93 13.93 8.18
N GLU A 75 15.92 13.48 6.94
CA GLU A 75 15.98 14.32 5.74
C GLU A 75 14.63 14.44 5.02
N SER A 76 13.58 13.85 5.59
CA SER A 76 12.23 13.88 5.03
C SER A 76 11.77 15.31 4.80
N ARG A 77 10.91 15.51 3.78
CA ARG A 77 10.34 16.82 3.43
C ARG A 77 8.88 16.70 3.11
N CYS A 78 8.11 17.73 3.46
CA CYS A 78 6.70 17.84 3.11
C CYS A 78 6.38 19.27 2.62
N ASN A 79 5.20 19.43 2.02
CA ASN A 79 4.67 20.76 1.71
C ASN A 79 4.12 21.37 2.99
N GLU A 80 4.81 22.37 3.50
CA GLU A 80 4.43 23.07 4.74
C GLU A 80 3.12 23.83 4.66
N ALA A 81 2.52 23.98 3.49
CA ALA A 81 1.16 24.52 3.38
C ALA A 81 0.11 23.57 3.98
N PHE A 82 0.36 22.25 3.94
CA PHE A 82 -0.58 21.21 4.39
C PHE A 82 -0.11 20.49 5.65
N TRP A 83 1.21 20.33 5.81
CA TRP A 83 1.79 19.44 6.81
C TRP A 83 2.77 20.17 7.74
N VAL A 84 2.87 19.69 8.97
CA VAL A 84 3.97 20.00 9.88
C VAL A 84 4.90 18.80 9.91
N ARG A 85 6.16 19.00 9.50
CA ARG A 85 7.22 18.01 9.72
C ARG A 85 7.61 18.02 11.18
N ILE A 86 7.55 16.88 11.84
CA ILE A 86 7.94 16.70 13.24
C ILE A 86 9.37 16.18 13.36
N GLU A 87 9.93 16.23 14.55
CA GLU A 87 11.35 15.95 14.81
C GLU A 87 11.79 14.56 14.33
N ASN A 88 10.96 13.54 14.51
CA ASN A 88 11.23 12.17 14.07
C ASN A 88 11.06 11.95 12.55
N GLY A 89 10.74 13.00 11.79
CA GLY A 89 10.63 12.94 10.34
C GLY A 89 9.24 12.64 9.79
N GLY A 90 8.24 12.42 10.65
CA GLY A 90 6.85 12.25 10.25
C GLY A 90 6.19 13.58 9.84
N PHE A 91 5.03 13.50 9.18
CA PHE A 91 4.22 14.66 8.77
C PHE A 91 2.86 14.59 9.44
N VAL A 92 2.54 15.62 10.20
CA VAL A 92 1.23 15.78 10.86
C VAL A 92 0.39 16.75 10.05
N LEU A 93 -0.84 16.38 9.76
CA LEU A 93 -1.80 17.25 9.07
C LEU A 93 -2.02 18.52 9.90
N LYS A 94 -1.93 19.68 9.26
CA LYS A 94 -2.21 20.95 9.92
C LYS A 94 -3.69 21.08 10.27
N LYS A 95 -3.97 21.76 11.38
CA LYS A 95 -5.35 22.12 11.75
C LYS A 95 -5.99 22.95 10.62
N ASP A 96 -7.28 22.79 10.44
CA ASP A 96 -8.09 23.49 9.45
C ASP A 96 -7.77 23.15 7.98
N ILE A 97 -6.91 22.14 7.73
CA ILE A 97 -6.67 21.61 6.40
C ILE A 97 -7.61 20.41 6.15
N ILE A 98 -8.23 20.40 4.98
CA ILE A 98 -9.07 19.30 4.54
C ILE A 98 -8.17 18.08 4.24
N PRO A 99 -8.37 16.94 4.90
CA PRO A 99 -7.49 15.77 4.76
C PRO A 99 -7.34 15.26 3.32
N SER A 100 -8.45 15.22 2.56
CA SER A 100 -8.43 14.80 1.14
C SER A 100 -7.55 15.73 0.29
N ASP A 101 -7.60 17.04 0.53
CA ASP A 101 -6.78 18.02 -0.19
C ASP A 101 -5.29 17.81 0.09
N ALA A 102 -4.95 17.54 1.35
CA ALA A 102 -3.57 17.28 1.75
C ALA A 102 -3.01 15.99 1.12
N ILE A 103 -3.80 14.92 1.04
CA ILE A 103 -3.40 13.71 0.33
C ILE A 103 -3.30 13.98 -1.17
N HIS A 104 -4.26 14.67 -1.78
CA HIS A 104 -4.17 15.03 -3.20
C HIS A 104 -2.93 15.88 -3.52
N ASP A 105 -2.53 16.80 -2.61
CA ASP A 105 -1.34 17.63 -2.82
C ASP A 105 -0.06 16.80 -2.95
N ILE A 106 0.08 15.72 -2.17
CA ILE A 106 1.25 14.83 -2.29
C ILE A 106 1.40 14.31 -3.72
N PHE A 107 0.30 13.95 -4.38
CA PHE A 107 0.31 13.40 -5.74
C PHE A 107 0.38 14.48 -6.84
N ARG A 108 -0.09 15.69 -6.57
CA ARG A 108 -0.04 16.83 -7.51
C ARG A 108 1.29 17.58 -7.45
N ASN A 109 1.88 17.65 -6.26
CA ASN A 109 3.10 18.42 -5.97
C ASN A 109 4.21 17.51 -5.41
N THR A 110 4.30 16.28 -5.91
CA THR A 110 5.23 15.23 -5.45
C THR A 110 6.67 15.71 -5.20
N PRO A 111 7.28 16.60 -6.02
CA PRO A 111 8.65 17.08 -5.78
C PRO A 111 8.83 17.88 -4.48
N LYS A 112 7.77 18.35 -3.86
CA LYS A 112 7.83 19.02 -2.54
C LYS A 112 8.00 18.02 -1.38
N TYR A 113 7.87 16.74 -1.66
CA TYR A 113 7.87 15.68 -0.67
C TYR A 113 9.07 14.75 -0.85
N ALA A 114 9.59 14.27 0.26
CA ALA A 114 10.58 13.21 0.29
C ALA A 114 10.42 12.38 1.57
N THR A 115 10.38 11.07 1.44
CA THR A 115 10.14 10.14 2.54
C THR A 115 11.02 8.90 2.42
N GLU A 116 11.07 8.10 3.47
CA GLU A 116 11.57 6.74 3.40
C GLU A 116 10.45 5.76 2.94
N CYS A 117 10.79 4.47 2.78
CA CYS A 117 9.89 3.50 2.15
C CYS A 117 8.59 3.27 2.95
N ALA A 118 8.62 3.19 4.29
CA ALA A 118 7.42 2.90 5.08
C ALA A 118 6.42 4.06 5.05
N THR A 119 6.88 5.32 5.10
CA THR A 119 6.02 6.49 4.93
C THR A 119 5.38 6.52 3.54
N ALA A 120 6.13 6.17 2.49
CA ALA A 120 5.58 6.09 1.14
C ALA A 120 4.45 5.04 1.04
N ILE A 121 4.58 3.89 1.71
CA ILE A 121 3.52 2.87 1.78
C ILE A 121 2.27 3.41 2.51
N VAL A 122 2.44 4.13 3.62
CA VAL A 122 1.30 4.75 4.34
C VAL A 122 0.59 5.77 3.47
N ILE A 123 1.33 6.61 2.73
CA ILE A 123 0.76 7.57 1.75
C ILE A 123 -0.05 6.84 0.67
N ILE A 124 0.46 5.72 0.15
CA ILE A 124 -0.22 4.89 -0.84
C ILE A 124 -1.55 4.37 -0.26
N TYR A 125 -1.57 3.90 0.97
CA TYR A 125 -2.78 3.38 1.60
C TYR A 125 -3.82 4.47 1.83
N TYR A 126 -3.46 5.66 2.34
CA TYR A 126 -4.40 6.77 2.44
C TYR A 126 -4.96 7.19 1.09
N LYS A 127 -4.12 7.23 0.05
CA LYS A 127 -4.60 7.52 -1.31
C LYS A 127 -5.57 6.46 -1.82
N ALA A 128 -5.28 5.18 -1.57
CA ALA A 128 -6.18 4.08 -1.98
C ALA A 128 -7.54 4.16 -1.27
N VAL A 129 -7.57 4.55 0.02
CA VAL A 129 -8.84 4.79 0.72
C VAL A 129 -9.57 5.98 0.13
N LEU A 130 -8.86 7.08 -0.14
CA LEU A 130 -9.46 8.27 -0.75
C LEU A 130 -10.06 7.96 -2.13
N ASP A 131 -9.45 7.07 -2.91
CA ASP A 131 -9.98 6.63 -4.20
C ASP A 131 -11.16 5.66 -4.07
N ALA A 132 -11.23 4.90 -2.96
CA ALA A 132 -12.30 3.95 -2.69
C ALA A 132 -13.54 4.57 -2.01
N TYR A 133 -13.36 5.71 -1.34
CA TYR A 133 -14.40 6.44 -0.60
C TYR A 133 -14.83 7.71 -1.37
N SER A 134 -15.93 8.34 -0.93
CA SER A 134 -16.15 9.75 -1.26
C SER A 134 -15.22 10.63 -0.42
N GLU A 135 -14.85 11.82 -0.92
CA GLU A 135 -14.02 12.77 -0.15
C GLU A 135 -14.63 13.11 1.21
N ASN A 136 -15.95 13.29 1.27
CA ASN A 136 -16.65 13.55 2.53
C ASN A 136 -16.50 12.41 3.53
N LEU A 137 -16.60 11.15 3.06
CA LEU A 137 -16.42 9.99 3.91
C LEU A 137 -14.96 9.86 4.37
N PHE A 138 -14.00 10.09 3.47
CA PHE A 138 -12.59 10.10 3.79
C PHE A 138 -12.26 11.16 4.85
N ASN A 139 -12.71 12.38 4.66
CA ASN A 139 -12.47 13.50 5.60
C ASN A 139 -13.10 13.26 6.96
N LYS A 140 -14.25 12.57 7.02
CA LYS A 140 -14.88 12.15 8.27
C LYS A 140 -14.11 11.04 8.97
N ALA A 141 -13.57 10.07 8.20
CA ALA A 141 -12.82 8.95 8.75
C ALA A 141 -11.45 9.39 9.28
N PHE A 142 -10.79 10.32 8.62
CA PHE A 142 -9.40 10.69 8.84
C PHE A 142 -9.25 12.20 9.09
N SER A 143 -9.85 12.71 10.18
CA SER A 143 -9.76 14.13 10.55
C SER A 143 -8.34 14.55 10.98
N GLU A 144 -7.55 13.62 11.46
CA GLU A 144 -6.17 13.82 11.89
C GLU A 144 -5.30 12.76 11.22
N ILE A 145 -4.37 13.18 10.35
CA ILE A 145 -3.47 12.25 9.64
C ILE A 145 -2.05 12.48 10.12
N MET A 146 -1.38 11.38 10.50
CA MET A 146 0.05 11.32 10.68
C MET A 146 0.67 10.36 9.65
N LEU A 147 1.57 10.90 8.84
CA LEU A 147 2.32 10.14 7.84
C LEU A 147 3.72 9.85 8.38
N MET A 148 3.99 8.61 8.67
CA MET A 148 5.30 8.10 9.07
C MET A 148 5.39 6.63 8.69
N ASN A 149 5.34 5.71 9.65
CA ASN A 149 5.19 4.28 9.38
C ASN A 149 3.78 3.82 9.82
N TRP A 150 3.47 2.56 9.58
CA TRP A 150 2.12 2.04 9.88
C TRP A 150 1.79 1.93 11.36
N LEU A 151 2.76 2.03 12.28
CA LEU A 151 2.49 2.06 13.73
C LEU A 151 1.86 3.38 14.18
N GLN A 152 2.03 4.44 13.40
CA GLN A 152 1.46 5.77 13.62
C GLN A 152 0.29 6.08 12.67
N ALA A 153 -0.05 5.17 11.77
CA ALA A 153 -1.21 5.32 10.90
C ALA A 153 -2.51 5.17 11.70
N ASP A 154 -3.58 5.78 11.21
CA ASP A 154 -4.90 5.69 11.84
C ASP A 154 -5.38 4.24 11.94
N ASP A 155 -5.97 3.89 13.09
CA ASP A 155 -6.46 2.54 13.39
C ASP A 155 -7.54 2.06 12.40
N ILE A 156 -8.27 2.99 11.76
CA ILE A 156 -9.28 2.65 10.73
C ILE A 156 -8.63 1.94 9.53
N LEU A 157 -7.35 2.22 9.23
CA LEU A 157 -6.63 1.49 8.19
C LEU A 157 -6.40 0.02 8.55
N GLY A 158 -6.32 -0.30 9.84
CA GLY A 158 -6.14 -1.66 10.33
C GLY A 158 -4.90 -2.35 9.73
N ILE A 159 -3.80 -1.60 9.55
CA ILE A 159 -2.60 -2.12 8.87
C ILE A 159 -1.95 -3.20 9.72
N ALA A 160 -1.78 -4.39 9.16
CA ALA A 160 -1.14 -5.51 9.82
C ALA A 160 -0.18 -6.25 8.90
N THR A 161 0.85 -6.85 9.52
CA THR A 161 1.81 -7.71 8.83
C THR A 161 1.47 -9.17 9.07
N TYR A 162 1.24 -9.89 8.00
CA TYR A 162 0.91 -11.32 7.98
C TYR A 162 2.11 -12.12 7.51
N ARG A 163 2.31 -13.29 8.08
CA ARG A 163 3.40 -14.20 7.73
C ARG A 163 2.85 -15.52 7.23
N ARG A 164 3.53 -16.14 6.28
CA ARG A 164 3.18 -17.45 5.74
C ARG A 164 1.73 -17.49 5.26
N LEU A 165 1.35 -16.48 4.48
CA LEU A 165 0.04 -16.47 3.85
C LEU A 165 -0.06 -17.58 2.82
N PRO A 166 -1.26 -18.16 2.65
CA PRO A 166 -1.47 -19.15 1.59
C PRO A 166 -1.25 -18.57 0.19
N ASP A 167 -1.58 -17.29 0.03
CA ASP A 167 -1.43 -16.56 -1.23
C ASP A 167 -1.02 -15.11 -0.96
N TYR A 168 -0.09 -14.62 -1.77
CA TYR A 168 0.25 -13.21 -1.90
C TYR A 168 -0.39 -12.66 -3.16
N LEU A 169 -1.04 -11.51 -3.05
CA LEU A 169 -1.85 -10.93 -4.11
C LEU A 169 -1.28 -9.57 -4.54
N PRO A 170 -1.45 -9.18 -5.80
CA PRO A 170 -1.19 -7.82 -6.21
C PRO A 170 -1.84 -6.79 -5.25
N GLY A 171 -1.13 -5.72 -4.95
CA GLY A 171 -1.52 -4.75 -3.92
C GLY A 171 -1.04 -5.07 -2.50
N ASP A 172 -0.43 -6.24 -2.25
CA ASP A 172 0.26 -6.49 -0.98
C ASP A 172 1.58 -5.70 -0.92
N CYS A 173 1.91 -5.20 0.26
CA CYS A 173 3.25 -4.67 0.55
C CYS A 173 4.14 -5.81 1.03
N MET A 174 5.09 -6.20 0.20
CA MET A 174 6.08 -7.23 0.45
C MET A 174 7.34 -6.61 1.06
N TYR A 175 8.08 -7.37 1.87
CA TYR A 175 9.34 -6.90 2.44
C TYR A 175 10.54 -7.69 1.91
N PHE A 176 11.48 -6.97 1.33
CA PHE A 176 12.80 -7.49 0.94
C PHE A 176 13.80 -7.18 2.05
N ARG A 177 14.42 -8.19 2.63
CA ARG A 177 15.40 -8.04 3.70
C ARG A 177 16.82 -8.06 3.16
N ASN A 178 17.67 -7.18 3.64
CA ASN A 178 19.11 -7.17 3.43
C ASN A 178 19.84 -7.50 4.75
N PRO A 179 20.19 -8.77 5.00
CA PRO A 179 20.72 -9.19 6.29
C PRO A 179 22.12 -8.63 6.58
N ASP A 180 22.94 -8.48 5.54
CA ASP A 180 24.33 -8.03 5.65
C ASP A 180 24.48 -6.55 5.22
N VAL A 181 23.47 -5.72 5.54
CA VAL A 181 23.49 -4.29 5.22
C VAL A 181 24.73 -3.59 5.81
N ASN A 182 25.31 -2.66 5.06
CA ASN A 182 26.37 -1.80 5.56
C ASN A 182 25.81 -0.89 6.69
N PRO A 183 26.39 -0.93 7.90
CA PRO A 183 25.93 -0.08 9.02
C PRO A 183 26.00 1.43 8.76
N LEU A 184 26.76 1.87 7.75
CA LEU A 184 26.82 3.27 7.33
C LEU A 184 25.62 3.70 6.44
N THR A 185 24.85 2.74 5.97
CA THR A 185 23.64 2.95 5.13
C THR A 185 22.47 2.12 5.64
N PRO A 186 22.06 2.29 6.93
CA PRO A 186 21.06 1.44 7.58
C PRO A 186 19.69 1.50 6.93
N GLU A 187 19.36 2.56 6.19
CA GLU A 187 18.14 2.70 5.41
C GLU A 187 17.99 1.61 4.34
N TRP A 188 19.09 0.95 3.94
CA TRP A 188 19.10 -0.16 3.00
C TRP A 188 19.03 -1.55 3.67
N GLN A 189 18.65 -1.61 4.96
CA GLN A 189 18.42 -2.89 5.65
C GLN A 189 17.27 -3.71 5.05
N GLY A 190 16.44 -3.08 4.22
CA GLY A 190 15.37 -3.71 3.47
C GLY A 190 14.52 -2.69 2.73
N GLU A 191 13.60 -3.21 1.92
CA GLU A 191 12.69 -2.41 1.10
C GLU A 191 11.26 -2.91 1.26
N ASN A 192 10.34 -1.99 1.56
CA ASN A 192 8.90 -2.22 1.48
C ASN A 192 8.44 -1.96 0.05
N ALA A 193 7.98 -3.00 -0.64
CA ALA A 193 7.61 -2.92 -2.04
C ALA A 193 6.19 -3.41 -2.31
N ILE A 194 5.39 -2.60 -3.03
CA ILE A 194 4.04 -3.02 -3.45
C ILE A 194 4.16 -3.99 -4.62
N ASP A 195 3.52 -5.15 -4.49
CA ASP A 195 3.31 -6.08 -5.60
C ASP A 195 2.34 -5.44 -6.62
N LEU A 196 2.83 -5.18 -7.82
CA LEU A 196 2.06 -4.58 -8.91
C LEU A 196 1.34 -5.62 -9.79
N GLY A 197 1.53 -6.91 -9.50
CA GLY A 197 1.17 -8.01 -10.38
C GLY A 197 2.24 -8.30 -11.43
N ASN A 198 2.08 -9.41 -12.15
CA ASN A 198 2.99 -9.84 -13.20
C ASN A 198 4.47 -9.90 -12.75
N ARG A 199 4.71 -10.30 -11.50
CA ARG A 199 6.04 -10.37 -10.87
C ARG A 199 6.80 -9.03 -10.86
N SER A 200 6.09 -7.93 -10.83
CA SER A 200 6.64 -6.58 -10.77
C SER A 200 6.35 -5.94 -9.42
N TYR A 201 7.31 -5.18 -8.90
CA TYR A 201 7.23 -4.53 -7.59
C TYR A 201 7.59 -3.05 -7.70
N TYR A 202 6.96 -2.23 -6.90
CA TYR A 202 7.35 -0.84 -6.68
C TYR A 202 7.97 -0.69 -5.29
N GLY A 203 9.28 -0.49 -5.22
CA GLY A 203 10.02 -0.07 -4.03
C GLY A 203 10.33 1.42 -4.11
N HIS A 204 9.99 2.19 -3.06
CA HIS A 204 10.08 3.66 -3.14
C HIS A 204 11.51 4.15 -3.40
N GLY A 205 12.52 3.56 -2.75
CA GLY A 205 13.93 3.92 -2.96
C GLY A 205 14.57 3.34 -4.25
N ILE A 206 13.92 2.34 -4.88
CA ILE A 206 14.52 1.54 -5.97
C ILE A 206 13.80 1.76 -7.30
N GLY A 207 12.49 2.06 -7.25
CA GLY A 207 11.63 2.18 -8.41
C GLY A 207 10.91 0.87 -8.76
N ILE A 208 10.50 0.73 -10.03
CA ILE A 208 9.75 -0.44 -10.50
C ILE A 208 10.70 -1.49 -11.09
N GLY A 209 10.48 -2.75 -10.74
CA GLY A 209 11.21 -3.90 -11.29
C GLY A 209 10.74 -5.23 -10.75
N ASN A 210 11.36 -6.30 -11.26
CA ASN A 210 11.14 -7.63 -10.74
C ASN A 210 11.92 -7.86 -9.42
N GLN A 211 11.71 -9.01 -8.79
CA GLN A 211 12.38 -9.42 -7.55
C GLN A 211 13.90 -9.27 -7.65
N ASP A 212 14.50 -9.72 -8.74
CA ASP A 212 15.96 -9.71 -8.92
C ASP A 212 16.52 -8.28 -8.93
N LYS A 213 15.78 -7.32 -9.53
CA LYS A 213 16.17 -5.91 -9.53
C LYS A 213 16.18 -5.33 -8.13
N ILE A 214 15.16 -5.62 -7.31
CA ILE A 214 15.11 -5.16 -5.92
C ILE A 214 16.25 -5.76 -5.10
N ILE A 215 16.47 -7.07 -5.20
CA ILE A 215 17.58 -7.78 -4.53
C ILE A 215 18.93 -7.21 -4.97
N ALA A 216 19.15 -7.00 -6.26
CA ALA A 216 20.39 -6.43 -6.76
C ALA A 216 20.66 -5.01 -6.25
N ALA A 217 19.61 -4.18 -6.11
CA ALA A 217 19.73 -2.84 -5.54
C ALA A 217 20.14 -2.90 -4.05
N LEU A 218 19.50 -3.74 -3.26
CA LEU A 218 19.84 -3.93 -1.85
C LEU A 218 21.26 -4.50 -1.67
N ASN A 219 21.66 -5.45 -2.50
CA ASN A 219 22.98 -6.07 -2.45
C ASN A 219 24.14 -5.10 -2.71
N LYS A 220 23.91 -3.95 -3.37
CA LYS A 220 24.93 -2.90 -3.54
C LYS A 220 25.26 -2.17 -2.24
N ASN A 221 24.41 -2.29 -1.24
CA ASN A 221 24.53 -1.60 0.06
C ASN A 221 24.86 -2.60 1.19
N ARG A 222 25.58 -3.68 0.89
CA ARG A 222 26.08 -4.63 1.87
C ARG A 222 27.49 -4.28 2.34
N ILE A 223 27.89 -4.88 3.46
CA ILE A 223 29.29 -4.88 3.89
C ILE A 223 30.18 -5.56 2.84
N GLU A 224 31.49 -5.27 2.85
CA GLU A 224 32.43 -5.78 1.85
C GLU A 224 32.48 -7.33 1.83
N ASP A 225 32.49 -7.96 3.01
CA ASP A 225 32.55 -9.42 3.17
C ASP A 225 31.17 -10.08 3.36
N ALA A 226 30.12 -9.50 2.78
CA ALA A 226 28.76 -10.01 2.92
C ALA A 226 28.63 -11.47 2.47
N GLN A 227 28.08 -12.32 3.32
CA GLN A 227 27.89 -13.76 3.05
C GLN A 227 26.46 -14.06 2.57
N ALA A 228 25.48 -13.25 2.98
CA ALA A 228 24.08 -13.47 2.63
C ALA A 228 23.56 -12.43 1.64
N SER A 229 22.87 -12.90 0.60
CA SER A 229 22.15 -12.03 -0.32
C SER A 229 20.90 -11.47 0.32
N ALA A 230 20.48 -10.28 -0.11
CA ALA A 230 19.13 -9.82 0.13
C ALA A 230 18.12 -10.80 -0.46
N TYR A 231 16.92 -10.89 0.14
CA TYR A 231 15.87 -11.83 -0.27
C TYR A 231 14.48 -11.31 0.06
N LEU A 232 13.48 -11.80 -0.68
CA LEU A 232 12.07 -11.57 -0.41
C LEU A 232 11.64 -12.41 0.80
N MET A 233 11.07 -11.77 1.82
CA MET A 233 10.53 -12.46 2.99
C MET A 233 9.14 -13.05 2.73
N ASP A 234 8.81 -14.10 3.47
CA ASP A 234 7.49 -14.73 3.46
C ASP A 234 6.52 -13.97 4.38
N ASN A 235 6.24 -12.74 4.02
CA ASN A 235 5.29 -11.85 4.72
C ASN A 235 4.70 -10.80 3.78
N ALA A 236 3.53 -10.27 4.17
CA ALA A 236 2.93 -9.11 3.53
C ALA A 236 2.30 -8.18 4.58
N THR A 237 2.45 -6.89 4.39
CA THR A 237 1.75 -5.85 5.16
C THR A 237 0.61 -5.31 4.31
N ARG A 238 -0.60 -5.22 4.87
CA ARG A 238 -1.79 -4.76 4.15
C ARG A 238 -2.78 -4.09 5.11
N PRO A 239 -3.64 -3.18 4.62
CA PRO A 239 -4.76 -2.65 5.41
C PRO A 239 -5.84 -3.72 5.61
N ASP A 240 -6.72 -3.48 6.59
CA ASP A 240 -7.91 -4.32 6.81
C ASP A 240 -8.99 -3.99 5.77
N PHE A 241 -8.98 -4.71 4.65
CA PHE A 241 -9.96 -4.51 3.57
C PHE A 241 -11.40 -4.71 4.03
N ASN A 242 -11.64 -5.69 4.92
CA ASN A 242 -12.98 -5.97 5.44
C ASN A 242 -13.45 -4.85 6.38
N GLY A 243 -12.60 -4.41 7.30
CA GLY A 243 -12.88 -3.27 8.18
C GLY A 243 -13.20 -2.00 7.39
N LEU A 244 -12.40 -1.69 6.36
CA LEU A 244 -12.63 -0.55 5.48
C LEU A 244 -13.94 -0.68 4.69
N TYR A 245 -14.27 -1.88 4.18
CA TYR A 245 -15.56 -2.13 3.53
C TYR A 245 -16.73 -1.90 4.47
N ARG A 246 -16.67 -2.46 5.69
CA ARG A 246 -17.71 -2.29 6.71
C ARG A 246 -17.87 -0.83 7.13
N TYR A 247 -16.78 -0.11 7.30
CA TYR A 247 -16.81 1.32 7.61
C TYR A 247 -17.56 2.10 6.51
N LYS A 248 -17.19 1.86 5.24
CA LYS A 248 -17.87 2.49 4.08
C LYS A 248 -19.36 2.16 4.05
N LYS A 249 -19.72 0.90 4.25
CA LYS A 249 -21.12 0.43 4.18
C LYS A 249 -21.99 0.99 5.29
N ASN A 250 -21.44 1.09 6.51
CA ASN A 250 -22.20 1.46 7.71
C ASN A 250 -22.23 2.97 7.98
N THR A 251 -21.44 3.75 7.24
CA THR A 251 -21.43 5.22 7.37
C THR A 251 -22.34 5.81 6.28
N PRO A 252 -23.52 6.34 6.66
CA PRO A 252 -24.43 6.91 5.68
C PRO A 252 -23.77 8.09 4.95
N PRO A 253 -24.09 8.27 3.64
CA PRO A 253 -23.68 9.47 2.92
C PRO A 253 -24.18 10.72 3.65
N ALA A 254 -23.38 11.79 3.61
CA ALA A 254 -23.86 13.07 4.11
C ALA A 254 -25.15 13.45 3.38
N PRO A 255 -26.15 14.05 4.10
CA PRO A 255 -27.34 14.54 3.43
C PRO A 255 -26.92 15.48 2.29
N SER A 256 -27.50 15.26 1.11
CA SER A 256 -27.36 16.17 -0.02
C SER A 256 -27.89 17.54 0.40
N VAL A 257 -27.01 18.56 0.38
CA VAL A 257 -27.35 19.95 0.60
C VAL A 257 -28.06 20.50 -0.64
#